data_7ca00a0763935cb4c55e1eed81e91afa
#
_entry.id   7ca00a0763935cb4c55e1eed81e91afa
#
_cell.length_a   1.000
_cell.length_b   1.000
_cell.length_c   1.000
_cell.angle_alpha   90.00
_cell.angle_beta   90.00
_cell.angle_gamma   90.00
#
_symmetry.space_group_name_H-M   'P 1'
#
loop_
_entity.id
_entity.type
_entity.pdbx_description
1 polymer ?
#
loop_
_entity_poly.entity_id
_entity_poly.type
_entity_poly.pdbx_seq_one_letter_code
_entity_poly.pdbx_strand_id
1 'polypeptide(L)'
;MKRRQQGILTGMPFMAHVSSRSFVDDTGRKIYMAKPPARIVSLAPSITEMLFAMGAGGQVAGVTQFCDFPSEALRKPKVGYGNPSVEVLVELQPDLILAPREFLKLDLIASLDHLKIPIFIVADQTIEDIFAHIQTIGRMVEHQAEAAALVMDLRKQIAAIKERAQGQPPVRVLYVLNSQPLITVGPGSFIDQLIGFAGGVNVAAKSSTPYPRLSMETVLLEDPEVLIFPVGQAEGISESEQQSWRQWSGLSAIKQGRVHQIPADLLNRPGPRISQGLEQLAAMLHPSLSGPALHRRP
;
A
#
# COMPACT_ATOMS: atom_id res chain seq x y z
N MET A 1 34.25 67.15 -34.98
CA MET A 1 33.11 66.25 -35.24
C MET A 1 33.49 64.85 -34.76
N LYS A 2 33.00 64.39 -33.56
CA LYS A 2 33.19 63.01 -33.01
C LYS A 2 31.84 62.34 -32.99
N ARG A 3 31.64 61.33 -33.86
CA ARG A 3 30.46 60.46 -33.85
C ARG A 3 30.59 59.50 -32.69
N ARG A 4 29.60 59.50 -31.77
CA ARG A 4 29.37 58.43 -30.75
C ARG A 4 28.69 57.25 -31.42
N GLN A 5 29.33 56.09 -31.40
CA GLN A 5 28.68 54.81 -31.69
C GLN A 5 27.91 54.40 -30.46
N GLN A 6 26.61 54.22 -30.59
CA GLN A 6 25.74 53.55 -29.61
C GLN A 6 25.86 52.05 -29.84
N GLY A 7 26.41 51.34 -28.87
CA GLY A 7 26.41 49.89 -28.83
C GLY A 7 25.03 49.39 -28.45
N ILE A 8 24.43 48.59 -29.30
CA ILE A 8 23.20 47.86 -29.05
C ILE A 8 23.58 46.61 -28.20
N LEU A 9 23.23 46.65 -26.92
CA LEU A 9 23.26 45.45 -26.04
C LEU A 9 22.11 44.57 -26.44
N THR A 10 22.37 43.53 -27.24
CA THR A 10 21.47 42.39 -27.47
C THR A 10 21.33 41.60 -26.16
N GLY A 11 20.15 41.72 -25.53
CA GLY A 11 19.82 40.95 -24.36
C GLY A 11 19.79 39.45 -24.71
N MET A 12 20.71 38.69 -24.13
CA MET A 12 20.62 37.22 -24.11
C MET A 12 19.32 36.81 -23.38
N PRO A 13 18.52 35.88 -23.93
CA PRO A 13 17.37 35.37 -23.20
C PRO A 13 17.88 34.65 -21.93
N PHE A 14 17.37 35.09 -20.81
CA PHE A 14 17.56 34.45 -19.52
C PHE A 14 16.98 33.03 -19.62
N MET A 15 17.82 32.03 -19.89
CA MET A 15 17.41 30.62 -19.79
C MET A 15 17.10 30.33 -18.32
N ALA A 16 15.84 30.32 -17.98
CA ALA A 16 15.38 29.84 -16.70
C ALA A 16 15.91 28.39 -16.55
N HIS A 17 16.81 28.18 -15.61
CA HIS A 17 17.22 26.86 -15.20
C HIS A 17 15.98 26.14 -14.66
N VAL A 18 15.35 25.31 -15.47
CA VAL A 18 14.34 24.38 -15.02
C VAL A 18 15.08 23.36 -14.15
N SER A 19 15.00 23.55 -12.83
CA SER A 19 15.56 22.61 -11.86
C SER A 19 14.80 21.30 -12.01
N SER A 20 15.34 20.36 -12.75
CA SER A 20 14.75 19.01 -12.87
C SER A 20 14.86 18.31 -11.51
N ARG A 21 13.71 17.91 -10.97
CA ARG A 21 13.65 17.09 -9.76
C ARG A 21 13.98 15.64 -10.12
N SER A 22 14.78 14.97 -9.29
CA SER A 22 15.11 13.55 -9.48
C SER A 22 14.63 12.75 -8.28
N PHE A 23 14.06 11.57 -8.56
CA PHE A 23 13.59 10.62 -7.57
C PHE A 23 14.20 9.25 -7.87
N VAL A 24 14.47 8.49 -6.82
CA VAL A 24 14.97 7.10 -6.95
C VAL A 24 13.88 6.19 -6.44
N ASP A 25 13.49 5.20 -7.24
CA ASP A 25 12.50 4.20 -6.85
C ASP A 25 13.13 3.00 -6.11
N ASP A 26 12.32 2.06 -5.63
CA ASP A 26 12.80 0.93 -4.84
C ASP A 26 13.54 -0.14 -5.66
N THR A 27 13.63 0.03 -6.96
CA THR A 27 14.49 -0.78 -7.85
C THR A 27 15.82 -0.10 -8.15
N GLY A 28 16.03 1.13 -7.62
CA GLY A 28 17.23 1.94 -7.84
C GLY A 28 17.20 2.75 -9.14
N ARG A 29 16.06 2.80 -9.85
CA ARG A 29 15.91 3.59 -11.07
C ARG A 29 15.77 5.07 -10.71
N LYS A 30 16.44 5.93 -11.48
CA LYS A 30 16.32 7.39 -11.36
C LYS A 30 15.30 7.93 -12.36
N ILE A 31 14.34 8.68 -11.85
CA ILE A 31 13.30 9.33 -12.62
C ILE A 31 13.54 10.84 -12.54
N TYR A 32 13.58 11.49 -13.71
CA TYR A 32 13.76 12.94 -13.81
C TYR A 32 12.44 13.57 -14.24
N MET A 33 12.02 14.58 -13.50
CA MET A 33 10.76 15.29 -13.74
C MET A 33 11.05 16.79 -13.87
N ALA A 34 10.80 17.35 -15.06
CA ALA A 34 10.94 18.79 -15.30
C ALA A 34 9.79 19.61 -14.69
N LYS A 35 8.61 18.99 -14.53
CA LYS A 35 7.40 19.58 -13.96
C LYS A 35 6.64 18.53 -13.17
N PRO A 36 5.71 18.92 -12.28
CA PRO A 36 4.79 17.98 -11.61
C PRO A 36 3.96 17.21 -12.62
N PRO A 37 3.66 15.93 -12.37
CA PRO A 37 2.82 15.13 -13.26
C PRO A 37 1.38 15.64 -13.22
N ALA A 38 0.79 15.86 -14.39
CA ALA A 38 -0.61 16.24 -14.53
C ALA A 38 -1.52 15.04 -14.82
N ARG A 39 -0.93 13.93 -15.33
CA ARG A 39 -1.65 12.72 -15.76
C ARG A 39 -0.96 11.47 -15.19
N ILE A 40 -1.44 11.00 -14.06
CA ILE A 40 -0.87 9.87 -13.33
C ILE A 40 -1.69 8.62 -13.59
N VAL A 41 -1.05 7.52 -13.95
CA VAL A 41 -1.67 6.20 -13.93
C VAL A 41 -1.19 5.45 -12.68
N SER A 42 -2.14 4.98 -11.88
CA SER A 42 -1.88 4.19 -10.67
C SER A 42 -2.19 2.72 -10.92
N LEU A 43 -1.18 1.86 -10.76
CA LEU A 43 -1.28 0.42 -11.01
C LEU A 43 -1.54 -0.41 -9.74
N ALA A 44 -1.91 0.24 -8.63
CA ALA A 44 -2.33 -0.45 -7.40
C ALA A 44 -3.39 0.33 -6.63
N PRO A 45 -4.32 -0.38 -5.93
CA PRO A 45 -5.28 0.27 -5.04
C PRO A 45 -4.65 1.13 -3.94
N SER A 46 -3.59 0.63 -3.27
CA SER A 46 -2.87 1.35 -2.22
C SER A 46 -2.32 2.70 -2.70
N ILE A 47 -1.71 2.72 -3.88
CA ILE A 47 -1.17 3.93 -4.51
C ILE A 47 -2.29 4.90 -4.87
N THR A 48 -3.41 4.38 -5.42
CA THR A 48 -4.60 5.20 -5.72
C THR A 48 -5.11 5.86 -4.45
N GLU A 49 -5.25 5.10 -3.37
CA GLU A 49 -5.68 5.62 -2.08
C GLU A 49 -4.72 6.70 -1.52
N MET A 50 -3.39 6.51 -1.66
CA MET A 50 -2.40 7.53 -1.28
C MET A 50 -2.61 8.84 -2.05
N LEU A 51 -2.77 8.76 -3.39
CA LEU A 51 -2.98 9.94 -4.25
C LEU A 51 -4.25 10.70 -3.86
N PHE A 52 -5.36 10.00 -3.64
CA PHE A 52 -6.61 10.65 -3.24
C PHE A 52 -6.53 11.21 -1.82
N ALA A 53 -5.92 10.48 -0.87
CA ALA A 53 -5.79 10.92 0.51
C ALA A 53 -4.97 12.21 0.68
N MET A 54 -4.00 12.44 -0.20
CA MET A 54 -3.22 13.68 -0.22
C MET A 54 -3.78 14.77 -1.14
N GLY A 55 -4.98 14.57 -1.73
CA GLY A 55 -5.64 15.58 -2.59
C GLY A 55 -5.22 15.56 -4.06
N ALA A 56 -4.36 14.62 -4.48
CA ALA A 56 -3.87 14.50 -5.85
C ALA A 56 -4.83 13.74 -6.79
N GLY A 57 -6.04 13.40 -6.37
CA GLY A 57 -7.04 12.64 -7.15
C GLY A 57 -7.41 13.29 -8.50
N GLY A 58 -7.29 14.63 -8.62
CA GLY A 58 -7.48 15.35 -9.88
C GLY A 58 -6.43 14.99 -10.95
N GLN A 59 -5.22 14.65 -10.55
CA GLN A 59 -4.12 14.25 -11.42
C GLN A 59 -4.21 12.79 -11.89
N VAL A 60 -5.07 11.96 -11.26
CA VAL A 60 -5.22 10.53 -11.62
C VAL A 60 -5.98 10.40 -12.93
N ALA A 61 -5.29 9.94 -13.98
CA ALA A 61 -5.80 9.73 -15.33
C ALA A 61 -6.30 8.30 -15.56
N GLY A 62 -5.77 7.31 -14.82
CA GLY A 62 -6.18 5.90 -14.93
C GLY A 62 -5.80 5.08 -13.71
N VAL A 63 -6.55 4.00 -13.46
CA VAL A 63 -6.39 3.12 -12.30
C VAL A 63 -6.67 1.67 -12.68
N THR A 64 -6.29 0.70 -11.84
CA THR A 64 -6.68 -0.70 -12.04
C THR A 64 -8.17 -0.93 -11.76
N GLN A 65 -8.74 -2.07 -12.21
CA GLN A 65 -10.13 -2.43 -11.91
C GLN A 65 -10.40 -2.62 -10.41
N PHE A 66 -9.37 -2.86 -9.60
CA PHE A 66 -9.49 -3.06 -8.15
C PHE A 66 -9.36 -1.77 -7.32
N CYS A 67 -9.12 -0.63 -7.98
CA CYS A 67 -9.12 0.66 -7.31
C CYS A 67 -10.57 1.13 -7.11
N ASP A 68 -11.11 0.84 -5.94
CA ASP A 68 -12.50 1.04 -5.54
C ASP A 68 -12.68 2.11 -4.44
N PHE A 69 -11.57 2.56 -3.85
CA PHE A 69 -11.57 3.58 -2.81
C PHE A 69 -10.60 4.75 -3.14
N PRO A 70 -11.02 6.01 -2.86
CA PRO A 70 -12.40 6.42 -2.52
C PRO A 70 -13.36 6.21 -3.70
N SER A 71 -14.66 6.46 -3.53
CA SER A 71 -15.67 6.24 -4.56
C SER A 71 -15.40 6.96 -5.89
N GLU A 72 -14.66 8.07 -5.85
CA GLU A 72 -14.19 8.80 -7.03
C GLU A 72 -13.26 7.98 -7.94
N ALA A 73 -12.51 7.05 -7.37
CA ALA A 73 -11.62 6.14 -8.12
C ALA A 73 -12.41 5.19 -9.04
N LEU A 74 -13.65 4.86 -8.70
CA LEU A 74 -14.53 4.04 -9.53
C LEU A 74 -14.80 4.66 -10.90
N ARG A 75 -14.82 5.99 -10.99
CA ARG A 75 -15.09 6.75 -12.22
C ARG A 75 -13.86 6.96 -13.11
N LYS A 76 -12.66 6.58 -12.64
CA LYS A 76 -11.43 6.71 -13.42
C LYS A 76 -11.33 5.59 -14.48
N PRO A 77 -10.75 5.85 -15.65
CA PRO A 77 -10.45 4.86 -16.67
C PRO A 77 -9.71 3.65 -16.11
N LYS A 78 -10.08 2.44 -16.54
CA LYS A 78 -9.49 1.19 -16.06
C LYS A 78 -8.43 0.68 -17.03
N VAL A 79 -7.21 0.42 -16.51
CA VAL A 79 -6.03 0.02 -17.30
C VAL A 79 -5.69 -1.48 -17.23
N GLY A 80 -6.49 -2.27 -16.50
CA GLY A 80 -6.17 -3.67 -16.22
C GLY A 80 -5.43 -3.85 -14.88
N TYR A 81 -5.07 -5.10 -14.55
CA TYR A 81 -4.35 -5.46 -13.32
C TYR A 81 -3.30 -6.53 -13.61
N GLY A 82 -2.13 -6.43 -12.99
CA GLY A 82 -1.03 -7.37 -13.13
C GLY A 82 -0.30 -7.32 -14.49
N ASN A 83 -1.02 -7.02 -15.56
CA ASN A 83 -0.47 -6.81 -16.91
C ASN A 83 -1.34 -5.79 -17.67
N PRO A 84 -1.24 -4.49 -17.33
CA PRO A 84 -2.00 -3.46 -18.02
C PRO A 84 -1.63 -3.42 -19.51
N SER A 85 -2.62 -3.16 -20.39
CA SER A 85 -2.36 -2.99 -21.82
C SER A 85 -1.53 -1.73 -22.07
N VAL A 86 -0.43 -1.88 -22.78
CA VAL A 86 0.46 -0.77 -23.18
C VAL A 86 -0.32 0.23 -24.05
N GLU A 87 -1.22 -0.25 -24.91
CA GLU A 87 -2.05 0.57 -25.79
C GLU A 87 -2.96 1.47 -24.98
N VAL A 88 -3.63 0.94 -23.95
CA VAL A 88 -4.50 1.72 -23.04
C VAL A 88 -3.66 2.73 -22.24
N LEU A 89 -2.46 2.34 -21.79
CA LEU A 89 -1.56 3.27 -21.12
C LEU A 89 -1.15 4.42 -22.02
N VAL A 90 -0.81 4.16 -23.29
CA VAL A 90 -0.44 5.18 -24.28
C VAL A 90 -1.60 6.12 -24.59
N GLU A 91 -2.83 5.57 -24.73
CA GLU A 91 -4.03 6.37 -24.98
C GLU A 91 -4.30 7.38 -23.85
N LEU A 92 -4.02 7.00 -22.62
CA LEU A 92 -4.15 7.88 -21.47
C LEU A 92 -3.10 8.98 -21.40
N GLN A 93 -2.05 8.90 -22.22
CA GLN A 93 -0.95 9.86 -22.27
C GLN A 93 -0.40 10.22 -20.86
N PRO A 94 0.00 9.23 -20.03
CA PRO A 94 0.49 9.52 -18.71
C PRO A 94 1.85 10.20 -18.77
N ASP A 95 2.08 11.15 -17.88
CA ASP A 95 3.40 11.74 -17.64
C ASP A 95 4.07 11.12 -16.40
N LEU A 96 3.37 10.23 -15.68
CA LEU A 96 3.91 9.36 -14.63
C LEU A 96 3.04 8.11 -14.46
N ILE A 97 3.70 6.96 -14.33
CA ILE A 97 3.07 5.73 -13.85
C ILE A 97 3.62 5.41 -12.47
N LEU A 98 2.74 5.08 -11.52
CA LEU A 98 3.09 4.58 -10.19
C LEU A 98 2.69 3.11 -10.09
N ALA A 99 3.61 2.23 -9.72
CA ALA A 99 3.40 0.79 -9.75
C ALA A 99 3.99 0.07 -8.53
N PRO A 100 3.34 -0.98 -8.01
CA PRO A 100 3.92 -1.87 -7.01
C PRO A 100 4.90 -2.82 -7.70
N ARG A 101 6.00 -3.16 -7.01
CA ARG A 101 7.04 -4.05 -7.54
C ARG A 101 6.53 -5.48 -7.79
N GLU A 102 5.64 -5.96 -6.94
CA GLU A 102 5.22 -7.38 -6.87
C GLU A 102 4.49 -7.86 -8.13
N PHE A 103 3.78 -6.97 -8.82
CA PHE A 103 2.96 -7.33 -9.99
C PHE A 103 3.53 -6.81 -11.31
N LEU A 104 4.73 -6.22 -11.27
CA LEU A 104 5.29 -5.56 -12.44
C LEU A 104 6.14 -6.52 -13.27
N LYS A 105 5.78 -6.72 -14.54
CA LYS A 105 6.56 -7.53 -15.48
C LYS A 105 7.67 -6.70 -16.10
N LEU A 106 8.85 -7.31 -16.29
CA LEU A 106 10.01 -6.67 -16.91
C LEU A 106 9.71 -6.17 -18.33
N ASP A 107 8.90 -6.91 -19.09
CA ASP A 107 8.51 -6.53 -20.46
C ASP A 107 7.68 -5.25 -20.49
N LEU A 108 6.84 -5.03 -19.49
CA LEU A 108 6.09 -3.77 -19.35
C LEU A 108 7.05 -2.60 -19.08
N ILE A 109 8.00 -2.78 -18.17
CA ILE A 109 9.01 -1.75 -17.88
C ILE A 109 9.79 -1.40 -19.14
N ALA A 110 10.28 -2.40 -19.89
CA ALA A 110 11.03 -2.19 -21.12
C ALA A 110 10.20 -1.44 -22.19
N SER A 111 8.91 -1.77 -22.31
CA SER A 111 7.98 -1.10 -23.23
C SER A 111 7.78 0.37 -22.86
N LEU A 112 7.58 0.67 -21.56
CA LEU A 112 7.43 2.04 -21.06
C LEU A 112 8.70 2.86 -21.23
N ASP A 113 9.88 2.25 -21.02
CA ASP A 113 11.17 2.91 -21.25
C ASP A 113 11.36 3.27 -22.72
N HIS A 114 11.01 2.36 -23.64
CA HIS A 114 11.06 2.61 -25.08
C HIS A 114 10.14 3.77 -25.49
N LEU A 115 8.96 3.84 -24.88
CA LEU A 115 7.98 4.92 -25.09
C LEU A 115 8.31 6.20 -24.32
N LYS A 116 9.37 6.20 -23.51
CA LYS A 116 9.78 7.31 -22.63
C LYS A 116 8.69 7.76 -21.65
N ILE A 117 7.86 6.80 -21.19
CA ILE A 117 6.85 7.04 -20.16
C ILE A 117 7.50 6.76 -18.79
N PRO A 118 7.62 7.76 -17.92
CA PRO A 118 8.22 7.55 -16.59
C PRO A 118 7.39 6.59 -15.74
N ILE A 119 8.06 5.61 -15.13
CA ILE A 119 7.46 4.72 -14.15
C ILE A 119 8.25 4.78 -12.85
N PHE A 120 7.56 4.97 -11.72
CA PHE A 120 8.10 4.93 -10.36
C PHE A 120 7.57 3.71 -9.63
N ILE A 121 8.46 2.85 -9.14
CA ILE A 121 8.15 1.55 -8.58
C ILE A 121 8.31 1.60 -7.06
N VAL A 122 7.28 1.17 -6.33
CA VAL A 122 7.27 1.09 -4.86
C VAL A 122 7.26 -0.35 -4.38
N ALA A 123 7.92 -0.61 -3.25
CA ALA A 123 7.95 -1.92 -2.59
C ALA A 123 7.72 -1.76 -1.08
N ASP A 124 6.49 -2.00 -0.65
CA ASP A 124 6.05 -1.78 0.73
C ASP A 124 6.28 -3.05 1.58
N GLN A 125 7.43 -3.15 2.22
CA GLN A 125 7.75 -4.26 3.12
C GLN A 125 7.47 -3.92 4.59
N THR A 126 7.65 -2.66 4.95
CA THR A 126 7.46 -2.16 6.32
C THR A 126 6.47 -1.01 6.34
N ILE A 127 5.95 -0.70 7.53
CA ILE A 127 5.10 0.49 7.73
C ILE A 127 5.87 1.78 7.45
N GLU A 128 7.17 1.80 7.72
CA GLU A 128 8.01 2.95 7.41
C GLU A 128 8.19 3.15 5.89
N ASP A 129 8.24 2.07 5.10
CA ASP A 129 8.25 2.17 3.64
C ASP A 129 6.96 2.83 3.13
N ILE A 130 5.80 2.44 3.66
CA ILE A 130 4.51 3.04 3.33
C ILE A 130 4.54 4.55 3.59
N PHE A 131 5.06 4.97 4.75
CA PHE A 131 5.18 6.39 5.09
C PHE A 131 6.17 7.13 4.17
N ALA A 132 7.30 6.50 3.85
CA ALA A 132 8.29 7.05 2.93
C ALA A 132 7.71 7.23 1.51
N HIS A 133 6.90 6.26 1.04
CA HIS A 133 6.23 6.34 -0.25
C HIS A 133 5.16 7.43 -0.28
N ILE A 134 4.32 7.57 0.75
CA ILE A 134 3.36 8.68 0.86
C ILE A 134 4.10 10.03 0.74
N GLN A 135 5.21 10.20 1.46
CA GLN A 135 5.99 11.44 1.41
C GLN A 135 6.67 11.66 0.04
N THR A 136 7.23 10.59 -0.55
CA THR A 136 7.93 10.70 -1.82
C THR A 136 6.97 11.00 -2.96
N ILE A 137 5.83 10.27 -3.02
CA ILE A 137 4.76 10.54 -3.99
C ILE A 137 4.22 11.95 -3.78
N GLY A 138 3.99 12.38 -2.52
CA GLY A 138 3.56 13.74 -2.21
C GLY A 138 4.50 14.82 -2.76
N ARG A 139 5.83 14.61 -2.66
CA ARG A 139 6.82 15.50 -3.30
C ARG A 139 6.75 15.46 -4.82
N MET A 140 6.50 14.28 -5.43
CA MET A 140 6.40 14.14 -6.88
C MET A 140 5.21 14.92 -7.45
N VAL A 141 4.07 14.86 -6.76
CA VAL A 141 2.78 15.43 -7.21
C VAL A 141 2.50 16.82 -6.66
N GLU A 142 3.45 17.44 -5.94
CA GLU A 142 3.35 18.76 -5.28
C GLU A 142 2.28 18.87 -4.18
N HIS A 143 2.03 17.76 -3.47
CA HIS A 143 1.18 17.68 -2.29
C HIS A 143 1.99 17.28 -1.04
N GLN A 144 3.18 17.84 -0.87
CA GLN A 144 4.09 17.46 0.21
C GLN A 144 3.59 17.83 1.61
N ALA A 145 2.82 18.90 1.75
CA ALA A 145 2.26 19.32 3.03
C ALA A 145 1.15 18.37 3.48
N GLU A 146 0.26 18.00 2.56
CA GLU A 146 -0.82 17.05 2.77
C GLU A 146 -0.28 15.64 3.05
N ALA A 147 0.75 15.22 2.31
CA ALA A 147 1.43 13.95 2.54
C ALA A 147 2.09 13.89 3.92
N ALA A 148 2.75 14.98 4.35
CA ALA A 148 3.36 15.07 5.69
C ALA A 148 2.30 15.03 6.79
N ALA A 149 1.18 15.75 6.63
CA ALA A 149 0.06 15.74 7.56
C ALA A 149 -0.57 14.34 7.66
N LEU A 150 -0.77 13.65 6.53
CA LEU A 150 -1.28 12.28 6.47
C LEU A 150 -0.38 11.30 7.23
N VAL A 151 0.94 11.34 6.99
CA VAL A 151 1.89 10.47 7.70
C VAL A 151 1.91 10.78 9.20
N MET A 152 1.86 12.05 9.59
CA MET A 152 1.81 12.43 11.01
C MET A 152 0.56 11.88 11.70
N ASP A 153 -0.60 11.95 11.05
CA ASP A 153 -1.85 11.43 11.59
C ASP A 153 -1.83 9.90 11.69
N LEU A 154 -1.34 9.20 10.67
CA LEU A 154 -1.18 7.74 10.69
C LEU A 154 -0.23 7.29 11.81
N ARG A 155 0.92 7.95 11.99
CA ARG A 155 1.85 7.67 13.09
C ARG A 155 1.19 7.84 14.45
N LYS A 156 0.42 8.91 14.63
CA LYS A 156 -0.33 9.18 15.88
C LYS A 156 -1.36 8.09 16.16
N GLN A 157 -2.14 7.69 15.16
CA GLN A 157 -3.15 6.64 15.31
C GLN A 157 -2.49 5.29 15.65
N ILE A 158 -1.45 4.90 14.93
CA ILE A 158 -0.72 3.65 15.17
C ILE A 158 -0.08 3.66 16.57
N ALA A 159 0.53 4.76 16.98
CA ALA A 159 1.14 4.88 18.31
C ALA A 159 0.10 4.71 19.43
N ALA A 160 -1.08 5.31 19.30
CA ALA A 160 -2.15 5.19 20.27
C ALA A 160 -2.69 3.75 20.38
N ILE A 161 -2.77 3.03 19.26
CA ILE A 161 -3.20 1.62 19.25
C ILE A 161 -2.14 0.74 19.93
N LYS A 162 -0.86 0.93 19.58
CA LYS A 162 0.27 0.22 20.20
C LYS A 162 0.30 0.43 21.73
N GLU A 163 0.10 1.66 22.19
CA GLU A 163 0.08 1.99 23.62
C GLU A 163 -1.06 1.22 24.34
N ARG A 164 -2.25 1.18 23.76
CA ARG A 164 -3.38 0.41 24.32
C ARG A 164 -3.13 -1.11 24.35
N ALA A 165 -2.45 -1.62 23.34
CA ALA A 165 -2.11 -3.05 23.26
C ALA A 165 -0.94 -3.43 24.18
N GLN A 166 -0.13 -2.44 24.60
CA GLN A 166 1.01 -2.67 25.49
C GLN A 166 0.55 -3.22 26.84
N GLY A 167 1.21 -4.29 27.30
CA GLY A 167 0.88 -4.95 28.58
C GLY A 167 -0.28 -5.95 28.51
N GLN A 168 -0.94 -6.08 27.36
CA GLN A 168 -1.89 -7.18 27.15
C GLN A 168 -1.16 -8.53 27.02
N PRO A 169 -1.75 -9.65 27.45
CA PRO A 169 -1.19 -10.96 27.22
C PRO A 169 -0.99 -11.20 25.71
N PRO A 170 0.17 -11.70 25.27
CA PRO A 170 0.39 -11.96 23.85
C PRO A 170 -0.54 -13.04 23.33
N VAL A 171 -1.11 -12.85 22.14
CA VAL A 171 -2.06 -13.77 21.50
C VAL A 171 -1.42 -14.34 20.24
N ARG A 172 -1.39 -15.68 20.11
CA ARG A 172 -0.86 -16.36 18.90
C ARG A 172 -1.87 -16.21 17.75
N VAL A 173 -1.40 -15.63 16.63
CA VAL A 173 -2.23 -15.27 15.48
C VAL A 173 -1.77 -16.00 14.23
N LEU A 174 -2.71 -16.59 13.51
CA LEU A 174 -2.52 -16.98 12.12
C LEU A 174 -3.37 -16.08 11.22
N TYR A 175 -2.72 -15.31 10.36
CA TYR A 175 -3.35 -14.57 9.26
C TYR A 175 -3.32 -15.43 8.00
N VAL A 176 -4.47 -15.82 7.46
CA VAL A 176 -4.55 -16.74 6.31
C VAL A 176 -4.63 -15.92 5.02
N LEU A 177 -3.48 -15.64 4.41
CA LEU A 177 -3.43 -14.88 3.17
C LEU A 177 -3.97 -15.66 1.96
N ASN A 178 -3.72 -16.99 1.95
CA ASN A 178 -4.25 -17.92 0.96
C ASN A 178 -4.44 -19.30 1.63
N SER A 179 -5.54 -20.00 1.32
CA SER A 179 -5.84 -21.29 1.95
C SER A 179 -5.19 -22.48 1.23
N GLN A 180 -5.05 -22.44 -0.09
CA GLN A 180 -4.50 -23.55 -0.90
C GLN A 180 -3.66 -23.03 -2.06
N PRO A 181 -2.31 -23.12 -1.96
CA PRO A 181 -1.54 -23.57 -0.80
C PRO A 181 -1.70 -22.62 0.38
N LEU A 182 -1.56 -23.13 1.61
CA LEU A 182 -1.64 -22.26 2.81
C LEU A 182 -0.45 -21.31 2.81
N ILE A 183 -0.73 -20.03 2.57
CA ILE A 183 0.23 -18.94 2.64
C ILE A 183 -0.21 -17.99 3.75
N THR A 184 0.74 -17.58 4.57
CA THR A 184 0.54 -16.61 5.64
C THR A 184 1.52 -15.43 5.48
N VAL A 185 1.49 -14.53 6.44
CA VAL A 185 2.45 -13.42 6.56
C VAL A 185 3.54 -13.81 7.56
N GLY A 186 4.75 -13.37 7.33
CA GLY A 186 5.92 -13.64 8.17
C GLY A 186 6.79 -12.40 8.36
N PRO A 187 7.95 -12.55 9.01
CA PRO A 187 8.90 -11.46 9.23
C PRO A 187 9.31 -10.79 7.92
N GLY A 188 9.37 -9.46 7.92
CA GLY A 188 9.64 -8.67 6.73
C GLY A 188 8.41 -8.30 5.92
N SER A 189 7.19 -8.59 6.42
CA SER A 189 5.94 -8.03 5.90
C SER A 189 5.39 -6.94 6.84
N PHE A 190 4.74 -5.92 6.28
CA PHE A 190 4.11 -4.87 7.10
C PHE A 190 2.93 -5.43 7.92
N ILE A 191 2.27 -6.51 7.46
CA ILE A 191 1.18 -7.15 8.20
C ILE A 191 1.72 -7.86 9.46
N ASP A 192 2.89 -8.49 9.39
CA ASP A 192 3.57 -9.05 10.57
C ASP A 192 3.83 -7.96 11.62
N GLN A 193 4.29 -6.78 11.19
CA GLN A 193 4.45 -5.63 12.08
C GLN A 193 3.12 -5.18 12.71
N LEU A 194 2.02 -5.17 11.93
CA LEU A 194 0.69 -4.83 12.44
C LEU A 194 0.20 -5.84 13.48
N ILE A 195 0.44 -7.15 13.27
CA ILE A 195 0.14 -8.19 14.27
C ILE A 195 0.87 -7.88 15.58
N GLY A 196 2.17 -7.59 15.52
CA GLY A 196 2.95 -7.21 16.70
C GLY A 196 2.46 -5.92 17.37
N PHE A 197 2.08 -4.91 16.60
CA PHE A 197 1.54 -3.66 17.13
C PHE A 197 0.19 -3.82 17.80
N ALA A 198 -0.60 -4.79 17.36
CA ALA A 198 -1.87 -5.16 17.97
C ALA A 198 -1.73 -6.04 19.23
N GLY A 199 -0.52 -6.36 19.67
CA GLY A 199 -0.26 -7.25 20.82
C GLY A 199 -0.34 -8.75 20.46
N GLY A 200 -0.26 -9.09 19.17
CA GLY A 200 -0.21 -10.47 18.69
C GLY A 200 1.20 -11.03 18.56
N VAL A 201 1.30 -12.35 18.55
CA VAL A 201 2.48 -13.12 18.18
C VAL A 201 2.15 -13.92 16.93
N ASN A 202 2.81 -13.61 15.84
CA ASN A 202 2.61 -14.30 14.57
C ASN A 202 3.14 -15.74 14.66
N VAL A 203 2.31 -16.73 14.34
CA VAL A 203 2.73 -18.16 14.35
C VAL A 203 3.83 -18.45 13.32
N ALA A 204 3.96 -17.61 12.30
CA ALA A 204 5.03 -17.68 11.29
C ALA A 204 6.27 -16.86 11.64
N ALA A 205 6.43 -16.36 12.88
CA ALA A 205 7.54 -15.48 13.28
C ALA A 205 8.96 -16.08 13.09
N LYS A 206 9.06 -17.41 12.97
CA LYS A 206 10.34 -18.12 12.74
C LYS A 206 10.66 -18.32 11.25
N SER A 207 9.77 -17.87 10.36
CA SER A 207 9.98 -18.01 8.91
C SER A 207 11.07 -17.07 8.40
N SER A 208 11.73 -17.48 7.32
CA SER A 208 12.78 -16.68 6.66
C SER A 208 12.27 -15.79 5.52
N THR A 209 10.98 -15.84 5.22
CA THR A 209 10.36 -15.11 4.11
C THR A 209 9.13 -14.33 4.57
N PRO A 210 8.82 -13.19 3.90
CA PRO A 210 7.65 -12.36 4.24
C PRO A 210 6.30 -13.07 4.02
N TYR A 211 6.25 -14.04 3.11
CA TYR A 211 5.04 -14.77 2.74
C TYR A 211 5.30 -16.27 2.70
N PRO A 212 5.48 -16.91 3.87
CA PRO A 212 5.81 -18.32 3.94
C PRO A 212 4.60 -19.20 3.62
N ARG A 213 4.90 -20.34 2.96
CA ARG A 213 3.97 -21.46 2.88
C ARG A 213 4.09 -22.30 4.15
N LEU A 214 2.98 -22.54 4.84
CA LEU A 214 2.94 -23.40 6.01
C LEU A 214 2.31 -24.76 5.70
N SER A 215 2.74 -25.78 6.43
CA SER A 215 2.01 -27.04 6.51
C SER A 215 0.96 -27.01 7.64
N MET A 216 -0.07 -27.83 7.55
CA MET A 216 -1.05 -27.93 8.63
C MET A 216 -0.44 -28.52 9.91
N GLU A 217 0.60 -29.34 9.80
CA GLU A 217 1.36 -29.84 10.95
C GLU A 217 2.00 -28.69 11.72
N THR A 218 2.59 -27.72 10.98
CA THR A 218 3.15 -26.49 11.60
C THR A 218 2.05 -25.70 12.30
N VAL A 219 0.90 -25.52 11.67
CA VAL A 219 -0.23 -24.78 12.26
C VAL A 219 -0.74 -25.45 13.52
N LEU A 220 -0.83 -26.79 13.52
CA LEU A 220 -1.26 -27.57 14.69
C LEU A 220 -0.23 -27.49 15.84
N LEU A 221 1.06 -27.47 15.51
CA LEU A 221 2.15 -27.35 16.50
C LEU A 221 2.20 -25.96 17.14
N GLU A 222 2.08 -24.89 16.34
CA GLU A 222 2.10 -23.51 16.83
C GLU A 222 0.76 -23.10 17.48
N ASP A 223 -0.31 -23.86 17.25
CA ASP A 223 -1.65 -23.75 17.85
C ASP A 223 -2.13 -22.29 17.99
N PRO A 224 -2.51 -21.63 16.90
CA PRO A 224 -3.01 -20.27 16.96
C PRO A 224 -4.25 -20.14 17.84
N GLU A 225 -4.28 -19.06 18.65
CA GLU A 225 -5.43 -18.70 19.49
C GLU A 225 -6.46 -17.86 18.71
N VAL A 226 -6.02 -17.24 17.62
CA VAL A 226 -6.85 -16.43 16.72
C VAL A 226 -6.53 -16.77 15.27
N LEU A 227 -7.57 -17.04 14.49
CA LEU A 227 -7.50 -17.12 13.02
C LEU A 227 -8.11 -15.87 12.43
N ILE A 228 -7.43 -15.27 11.45
CA ILE A 228 -7.90 -14.09 10.73
C ILE A 228 -7.95 -14.39 9.24
N PHE A 229 -9.13 -14.21 8.65
CA PHE A 229 -9.37 -14.37 7.24
C PHE A 229 -9.63 -12.99 6.61
N PRO A 230 -8.77 -12.51 5.70
CA PRO A 230 -9.12 -11.38 4.86
C PRO A 230 -10.29 -11.75 3.97
N VAL A 231 -11.27 -10.86 3.84
CA VAL A 231 -12.47 -11.05 3.01
C VAL A 231 -12.64 -9.85 2.08
N GLY A 232 -13.01 -10.10 0.84
CA GLY A 232 -13.21 -9.05 -0.16
C GLY A 232 -13.49 -9.63 -1.54
N GLN A 233 -13.88 -8.77 -2.47
CA GLN A 233 -14.21 -9.21 -3.84
C GLN A 233 -12.96 -9.55 -4.68
N ALA A 234 -11.89 -8.80 -4.50
CA ALA A 234 -10.66 -8.93 -5.29
C ALA A 234 -9.59 -9.79 -4.60
N GLU A 235 -9.57 -9.72 -3.27
CA GLU A 235 -8.56 -10.36 -2.43
C GLU A 235 -9.26 -10.88 -1.19
N GLY A 236 -9.14 -12.17 -0.93
CA GLY A 236 -9.74 -12.69 0.29
C GLY A 236 -10.01 -14.19 0.23
N ILE A 237 -10.26 -14.72 1.39
CA ILE A 237 -10.60 -16.14 1.59
C ILE A 237 -12.11 -16.30 1.46
N SER A 238 -12.55 -17.17 0.55
CA SER A 238 -13.96 -17.44 0.34
C SER A 238 -14.62 -18.08 1.57
N GLU A 239 -15.93 -17.96 1.67
CA GLU A 239 -16.68 -18.53 2.78
C GLU A 239 -16.54 -20.05 2.87
N SER A 240 -16.50 -20.75 1.72
CA SER A 240 -16.28 -22.20 1.66
C SER A 240 -14.90 -22.60 2.16
N GLU A 241 -13.86 -21.83 1.84
CA GLU A 241 -12.51 -22.06 2.36
C GLU A 241 -12.45 -21.86 3.87
N GLN A 242 -13.08 -20.79 4.39
CA GLN A 242 -13.15 -20.55 5.84
C GLN A 242 -13.91 -21.68 6.56
N GLN A 243 -14.99 -22.18 5.96
CA GLN A 243 -15.74 -23.32 6.53
C GLN A 243 -14.89 -24.58 6.59
N SER A 244 -13.98 -24.81 5.64
CA SER A 244 -13.10 -25.98 5.64
C SER A 244 -12.17 -26.03 6.87
N TRP A 245 -11.87 -24.87 7.48
CA TRP A 245 -11.05 -24.83 8.70
C TRP A 245 -11.74 -25.42 9.93
N ARG A 246 -13.08 -25.53 9.93
CA ARG A 246 -13.83 -26.12 11.05
C ARG A 246 -13.48 -27.60 11.30
N GLN A 247 -12.98 -28.32 10.28
CA GLN A 247 -12.50 -29.71 10.46
C GLN A 247 -11.32 -29.80 11.44
N TRP A 248 -10.55 -28.70 11.60
CA TRP A 248 -9.41 -28.64 12.51
C TRP A 248 -9.83 -28.27 13.94
N SER A 249 -10.84 -29.00 14.47
CA SER A 249 -11.43 -28.78 15.81
C SER A 249 -10.44 -28.87 16.97
N GLY A 250 -9.22 -29.39 16.72
CA GLY A 250 -8.11 -29.40 17.68
C GLY A 250 -7.50 -28.07 17.97
N LEU A 251 -7.58 -27.08 17.02
CA LEU A 251 -6.97 -25.75 17.17
C LEU A 251 -7.67 -24.91 18.25
N SER A 252 -6.89 -24.23 19.07
CA SER A 252 -7.38 -23.31 20.11
C SER A 252 -8.34 -22.25 19.57
N ALA A 253 -8.02 -21.65 18.44
CA ALA A 253 -8.87 -20.66 17.78
C ALA A 253 -10.27 -21.22 17.43
N ILE A 254 -10.33 -22.45 16.92
CA ILE A 254 -11.60 -23.10 16.55
C ILE A 254 -12.41 -23.47 17.81
N LYS A 255 -11.76 -24.08 18.83
CA LYS A 255 -12.40 -24.44 20.11
C LYS A 255 -13.01 -23.24 20.81
N GLN A 256 -12.33 -22.08 20.75
CA GLN A 256 -12.75 -20.86 21.45
C GLN A 256 -13.64 -19.96 20.59
N GLY A 257 -13.91 -20.33 19.33
CA GLY A 257 -14.68 -19.52 18.39
C GLY A 257 -13.98 -18.20 18.00
N ARG A 258 -12.65 -18.12 18.15
CA ARG A 258 -11.86 -16.92 17.81
C ARG A 258 -11.40 -16.96 16.36
N VAL A 259 -12.36 -17.01 15.48
CA VAL A 259 -12.18 -16.98 14.02
C VAL A 259 -12.82 -15.71 13.49
N HIS A 260 -12.01 -14.83 12.97
CA HIS A 260 -12.44 -13.48 12.59
C HIS A 260 -12.26 -13.25 11.08
N GLN A 261 -13.11 -12.40 10.55
CA GLN A 261 -13.01 -11.86 9.21
C GLN A 261 -12.59 -10.37 9.28
N ILE A 262 -11.73 -9.96 8.36
CA ILE A 262 -11.34 -8.56 8.22
C ILE A 262 -11.44 -8.15 6.75
N PRO A 263 -11.94 -6.94 6.41
CA PRO A 263 -11.87 -6.46 5.04
C PRO A 263 -10.42 -6.50 4.52
N ALA A 264 -10.19 -7.25 3.44
CA ALA A 264 -8.86 -7.47 2.88
C ALA A 264 -8.14 -6.14 2.53
N ASP A 265 -8.89 -5.17 2.07
CA ASP A 265 -8.39 -3.85 1.68
C ASP A 265 -7.86 -3.00 2.84
N LEU A 266 -8.13 -3.37 4.09
CA LEU A 266 -7.58 -2.69 5.27
C LEU A 266 -6.22 -3.22 5.71
N LEU A 267 -5.91 -4.49 5.42
CA LEU A 267 -4.65 -5.12 5.81
C LEU A 267 -3.79 -5.57 4.64
N ASN A 268 -4.38 -5.97 3.49
CA ASN A 268 -3.59 -6.41 2.33
C ASN A 268 -3.08 -5.23 1.47
N ARG A 269 -3.66 -4.03 1.64
CA ARG A 269 -3.25 -2.84 0.90
C ARG A 269 -2.32 -1.98 1.76
N PRO A 270 -1.04 -1.83 1.40
CA PRO A 270 -0.09 -0.96 2.11
C PRO A 270 -0.42 0.52 1.81
N GLY A 271 -1.40 1.08 2.49
CA GLY A 271 -1.93 2.40 2.18
C GLY A 271 -2.45 3.17 3.40
N PRO A 272 -3.14 4.30 3.16
CA PRO A 272 -3.57 5.21 4.25
C PRO A 272 -4.55 4.60 5.25
N ARG A 273 -5.20 3.47 4.89
CA ARG A 273 -6.19 2.81 5.76
C ARG A 273 -5.62 1.76 6.71
N ILE A 274 -4.29 1.55 6.73
CA ILE A 274 -3.65 0.55 7.59
C ILE A 274 -3.91 0.76 9.08
N SER A 275 -4.11 2.01 9.54
CA SER A 275 -4.46 2.30 10.93
C SER A 275 -5.86 1.78 11.29
N GLN A 276 -6.81 1.79 10.34
CA GLN A 276 -8.14 1.21 10.53
C GLN A 276 -8.06 -0.32 10.61
N GLY A 277 -7.22 -0.95 9.77
CA GLY A 277 -6.92 -2.37 9.83
C GLY A 277 -6.29 -2.77 11.16
N LEU A 278 -5.32 -1.99 11.64
CA LEU A 278 -4.67 -2.21 12.94
C LEU A 278 -5.65 -2.09 14.10
N GLU A 279 -6.56 -1.10 14.08
CA GLU A 279 -7.59 -0.95 15.11
C GLU A 279 -8.51 -2.17 15.18
N GLN A 280 -8.98 -2.67 14.02
CA GLN A 280 -9.80 -3.87 13.97
C GLN A 280 -9.02 -5.11 14.46
N LEU A 281 -7.77 -5.23 14.05
CA LEU A 281 -6.88 -6.32 14.47
C LEU A 281 -6.70 -6.30 16.01
N ALA A 282 -6.40 -5.14 16.60
CA ALA A 282 -6.26 -5.01 18.06
C ALA A 282 -7.54 -5.39 18.81
N ALA A 283 -8.71 -4.99 18.29
CA ALA A 283 -10.00 -5.37 18.88
C ALA A 283 -10.30 -6.87 18.77
N MET A 284 -9.87 -7.54 17.72
CA MET A 284 -10.01 -9.01 17.55
C MET A 284 -9.10 -9.77 18.51
N LEU A 285 -7.88 -9.28 18.71
CA LEU A 285 -6.92 -9.90 19.62
C LEU A 285 -7.28 -9.65 21.09
N HIS A 286 -7.71 -8.44 21.41
CA HIS A 286 -8.01 -7.98 22.76
C HIS A 286 -9.37 -7.26 22.80
N PRO A 287 -10.48 -7.99 22.93
CA PRO A 287 -11.82 -7.39 22.92
C PRO A 287 -12.05 -6.28 23.97
N SER A 288 -11.28 -6.31 25.08
CA SER A 288 -11.29 -5.26 26.10
C SER A 288 -10.76 -3.90 25.60
N LEU A 289 -9.99 -3.90 24.50
CA LEU A 289 -9.47 -2.68 23.88
C LEU A 289 -10.44 -2.03 22.88
N SER A 290 -11.59 -2.64 22.67
CA SER A 290 -12.64 -2.06 21.80
C SER A 290 -13.09 -0.73 22.40
N GLY A 291 -12.47 0.37 21.93
CA GLY A 291 -12.91 1.73 22.26
C GLY A 291 -14.27 2.01 21.61
N PRO A 292 -14.96 3.10 22.02
CA PRO A 292 -16.15 3.55 21.31
C PRO A 292 -15.78 3.75 19.85
N ALA A 293 -16.51 3.06 18.96
CA ALA A 293 -16.25 3.04 17.52
C ALA A 293 -15.87 4.45 17.03
N LEU A 294 -14.66 4.57 16.45
CA LEU A 294 -14.29 5.76 15.71
C LEU A 294 -15.35 5.95 14.63
N HIS A 295 -16.26 6.88 14.89
CA HIS A 295 -17.40 7.16 14.05
C HIS A 295 -16.92 7.35 12.61
N ARG A 296 -17.44 6.50 11.72
CA ARG A 296 -17.44 6.66 10.27
C ARG A 296 -17.71 8.13 9.94
N ARG A 297 -16.69 8.83 9.48
CA ARG A 297 -16.94 10.00 8.65
C ARG A 297 -17.10 9.49 7.22
N PRO A 298 -18.19 9.89 6.55
CA PRO A 298 -18.51 9.47 5.21
C PRO A 298 -17.46 9.88 4.18
#